data_98d87b8a8c449181fc003dc8f5183872
#
_entry.id   98d87b8a8c449181fc003dc8f5183872
#
_cell.length_a   1.000
_cell.length_b   1.000
_cell.length_c   1.000
_cell.angle_alpha   90.00
_cell.angle_beta   90.00
_cell.angle_gamma   90.00
#
_symmetry.space_group_name_H-M   'P 1'
#
loop_
_entity.id
_entity.type
_entity.pdbx_description
1 polymer ?
#
loop_
_entity_poly.entity_id
_entity_poly.type
_entity_poly.pdbx_seq_one_letter_code
_entity_poly.pdbx_strand_id
1 'polypeptide(L)'
;MTKILFGHAYFLRFDRKLFEAMQPYPPMGTIVAAAVARAAGREVALFDAMLAESERAFEVALVAEKPGLVVLYEDNFNYLSKMCLSRMREAALVMLAAARRHGVRSWVCGADASDHPEPYLDAGAELVLHGEGDETLADLLKRNADAAPLDAEEYGQIAGLCLRPGSKAAVVRTPRRAVLRDLDALPWPAWDLCDIDHYRRLWLRHHGRFSLNLVSTRGCPFHCNWCAKPIWG
;
A
#
# COMPACT_ATOMS: atom_id res chain seq x y z
N MET A 1 9.07 20.23 -1.53
CA MET A 1 9.08 18.78 -1.22
C MET A 1 7.87 18.13 -1.87
N THR A 2 8.00 16.94 -2.40
CA THR A 2 6.90 16.22 -3.05
C THR A 2 5.93 15.71 -1.98
N LYS A 3 4.64 16.00 -2.14
CA LYS A 3 3.59 15.40 -1.30
C LYS A 3 3.32 13.98 -1.79
N ILE A 4 3.23 13.03 -0.88
CA ILE A 4 2.95 11.62 -1.20
C ILE A 4 1.55 11.26 -0.70
N LEU A 5 0.69 10.79 -1.61
CA LEU A 5 -0.62 10.24 -1.26
C LEU A 5 -0.49 8.73 -1.10
N PHE A 6 -0.61 8.26 0.14
CA PHE A 6 -0.72 6.83 0.44
C PHE A 6 -2.17 6.37 0.29
N GLY A 7 -2.35 5.13 -0.15
CA GLY A 7 -3.66 4.51 -0.26
C GLY A 7 -3.56 2.99 -0.33
N HIS A 8 -4.71 2.36 -0.34
CA HIS A 8 -4.87 0.92 -0.55
C HIS A 8 -6.13 0.66 -1.40
N ALA A 9 -6.30 -0.54 -1.91
CA ALA A 9 -7.37 -0.82 -2.85
C ALA A 9 -8.51 -1.69 -2.28
N TYR A 10 -8.55 -1.90 -0.96
CA TYR A 10 -9.65 -2.62 -0.33
C TYR A 10 -10.79 -1.68 0.04
N PHE A 11 -11.86 -1.73 -0.76
CA PHE A 11 -13.13 -1.05 -0.49
C PHE A 11 -14.10 -2.04 0.16
N LEU A 12 -14.50 -1.78 1.40
CA LEU A 12 -15.43 -2.68 2.13
C LEU A 12 -16.74 -2.92 1.37
N ARG A 13 -17.22 -1.91 0.64
CA ARG A 13 -18.43 -2.00 -0.19
C ARG A 13 -18.38 -3.05 -1.29
N PHE A 14 -17.20 -3.40 -1.75
CA PHE A 14 -17.03 -4.37 -2.84
C PHE A 14 -17.08 -5.81 -2.35
N ASP A 15 -17.01 -6.03 -1.04
CA ASP A 15 -17.25 -7.32 -0.41
C ASP A 15 -18.59 -7.30 0.31
N ARG A 16 -19.63 -7.82 -0.35
CA ARG A 16 -20.99 -7.80 0.16
C ARG A 16 -21.09 -8.39 1.57
N LYS A 17 -20.46 -9.54 1.80
CA LYS A 17 -20.51 -10.25 3.09
C LYS A 17 -19.89 -9.40 4.20
N LEU A 18 -18.71 -8.84 3.95
CA LEU A 18 -18.01 -8.05 4.94
C LEU A 18 -18.60 -6.66 5.11
N PHE A 19 -19.22 -6.11 4.06
CA PHE A 19 -19.99 -4.88 4.14
C PHE A 19 -21.23 -5.05 5.03
N GLU A 20 -21.96 -6.17 4.89
CA GLU A 20 -23.09 -6.49 5.76
C GLU A 20 -22.64 -6.73 7.22
N ALA A 21 -21.47 -7.32 7.43
CA ALA A 21 -20.88 -7.50 8.77
C ALA A 21 -20.44 -6.18 9.41
N MET A 22 -20.12 -5.16 8.62
CA MET A 22 -19.71 -3.81 9.03
C MET A 22 -18.66 -3.80 10.14
N GLN A 23 -17.52 -4.43 9.87
CA GLN A 23 -16.37 -4.49 10.78
C GLN A 23 -15.13 -3.84 10.14
N PRO A 24 -15.17 -2.56 9.78
CA PRO A 24 -14.05 -1.89 9.13
C PRO A 24 -12.89 -1.68 10.10
N TYR A 25 -11.66 -1.79 9.59
CA TYR A 25 -10.44 -1.48 10.31
C TYR A 25 -9.56 -0.52 9.52
N PRO A 26 -8.91 0.45 10.18
CA PRO A 26 -7.93 1.31 9.54
C PRO A 26 -6.81 0.50 8.84
N PRO A 27 -6.26 1.00 7.72
CA PRO A 27 -5.27 0.29 6.92
C PRO A 27 -3.88 0.35 7.56
N MET A 28 -3.59 -0.56 8.51
CA MET A 28 -2.41 -0.55 9.36
C MET A 28 -1.11 -0.52 8.54
N GLY A 29 -0.97 -1.36 7.52
CA GLY A 29 0.24 -1.39 6.69
C GLY A 29 0.45 -0.08 5.94
N THR A 30 -0.62 0.50 5.42
CA THR A 30 -0.59 1.77 4.68
C THR A 30 -0.16 2.94 5.58
N ILE A 31 -0.69 3.02 6.80
CA ILE A 31 -0.33 4.12 7.72
C ILE A 31 1.04 3.95 8.37
N VAL A 32 1.57 2.72 8.46
CA VAL A 32 2.98 2.48 8.81
C VAL A 32 3.89 2.98 7.69
N ALA A 33 3.60 2.65 6.44
CA ALA A 33 4.37 3.14 5.29
C ALA A 33 4.32 4.68 5.17
N ALA A 34 3.17 5.29 5.43
CA ALA A 34 3.06 6.74 5.51
C ALA A 34 3.93 7.35 6.63
N ALA A 35 4.00 6.68 7.79
CA ALA A 35 4.88 7.09 8.88
C ALA A 35 6.37 6.98 8.52
N VAL A 36 6.78 5.93 7.78
CA VAL A 36 8.15 5.80 7.25
C VAL A 36 8.49 6.98 6.32
N ALA A 37 7.58 7.36 5.43
CA ALA A 37 7.79 8.50 4.56
C ALA A 37 7.86 9.83 5.34
N ARG A 38 7.01 10.00 6.35
CA ARG A 38 7.01 11.18 7.24
C ARG A 38 8.33 11.26 8.02
N ALA A 39 8.84 10.15 8.53
CA ALA A 39 10.14 10.09 9.19
C ALA A 39 11.30 10.46 8.25
N ALA A 40 11.16 10.19 6.95
CA ALA A 40 12.08 10.65 5.91
C ALA A 40 11.86 12.13 5.48
N GLY A 41 11.04 12.89 6.21
CA GLY A 41 10.79 14.32 5.96
C GLY A 41 9.81 14.61 4.83
N ARG A 42 8.97 13.68 4.41
CA ARG A 42 7.97 13.90 3.35
C ARG A 42 6.64 14.37 3.92
N GLU A 43 5.96 15.24 3.17
CA GLU A 43 4.55 15.54 3.40
C GLU A 43 3.72 14.35 2.92
N VAL A 44 2.81 13.86 3.77
CA VAL A 44 2.01 12.67 3.48
C VAL A 44 0.52 12.94 3.66
N ALA A 45 -0.30 12.31 2.81
CA ALA A 45 -1.74 12.25 2.93
C ALA A 45 -2.20 10.79 2.78
N LEU A 46 -3.41 10.49 3.23
CA LEU A 46 -4.01 9.15 3.14
C LEU A 46 -5.30 9.21 2.33
N PHE A 47 -5.43 8.32 1.38
CA PHE A 47 -6.71 7.89 0.82
C PHE A 47 -7.11 6.56 1.47
N ASP A 48 -8.06 6.60 2.37
CA ASP A 48 -8.60 5.41 3.03
C ASP A 48 -9.74 4.81 2.19
N ALA A 49 -9.43 3.78 1.42
CA ALA A 49 -10.41 3.09 0.58
C ALA A 49 -11.42 2.27 1.39
N MET A 50 -11.10 1.86 2.63
CA MET A 50 -11.96 1.01 3.46
C MET A 50 -13.38 1.56 3.56
N LEU A 51 -13.52 2.87 3.78
CA LEU A 51 -14.79 3.55 3.98
C LEU A 51 -15.28 4.30 2.73
N ALA A 52 -14.49 4.32 1.66
CA ALA A 52 -14.84 4.99 0.42
C ALA A 52 -15.91 4.21 -0.37
N GLU A 53 -16.66 4.94 -1.20
CA GLU A 53 -17.75 4.34 -1.97
C GLU A 53 -17.28 3.60 -3.22
N SER A 54 -16.26 4.10 -3.87
CA SER A 54 -15.71 3.54 -5.11
C SER A 54 -14.35 4.17 -5.44
N GLU A 55 -13.71 3.65 -6.49
CA GLU A 55 -12.46 4.18 -7.04
C GLU A 55 -12.56 5.66 -7.50
N ARG A 56 -13.77 6.17 -7.76
CA ARG A 56 -14.00 7.59 -8.04
C ARG A 56 -13.59 8.49 -6.88
N ALA A 57 -13.75 8.03 -5.65
CA ALA A 57 -13.33 8.78 -4.47
C ALA A 57 -11.80 8.99 -4.45
N PHE A 58 -11.03 8.03 -4.98
CA PHE A 58 -9.59 8.20 -5.14
C PHE A 58 -9.24 9.32 -6.13
N GLU A 59 -9.96 9.40 -7.25
CA GLU A 59 -9.72 10.47 -8.23
C GLU A 59 -10.03 11.86 -7.65
N VAL A 60 -11.09 11.95 -6.81
CA VAL A 60 -11.38 13.17 -6.04
C VAL A 60 -10.23 13.52 -5.09
N ALA A 61 -9.68 12.52 -4.39
CA ALA A 61 -8.54 12.72 -3.50
C ALA A 61 -7.28 13.16 -4.27
N LEU A 62 -6.99 12.60 -5.45
CA LEU A 62 -5.90 13.05 -6.31
C LEU A 62 -5.99 14.53 -6.65
N VAL A 63 -7.19 14.99 -7.03
CA VAL A 63 -7.42 16.39 -7.38
C VAL A 63 -7.30 17.32 -6.17
N ALA A 64 -7.78 16.88 -5.01
CA ALA A 64 -7.75 17.66 -3.78
C ALA A 64 -6.33 17.76 -3.20
N GLU A 65 -5.62 16.64 -3.12
CA GLU A 65 -4.30 16.54 -2.47
C GLU A 65 -3.15 16.98 -3.37
N LYS A 66 -3.33 16.92 -4.69
CA LYS A 66 -2.32 17.26 -5.71
C LYS A 66 -0.95 16.62 -5.42
N PRO A 67 -0.88 15.31 -5.19
CA PRO A 67 0.38 14.65 -4.85
C PRO A 67 1.31 14.61 -6.05
N GLY A 68 2.61 14.64 -5.80
CA GLY A 68 3.62 14.33 -6.83
C GLY A 68 3.88 12.84 -6.98
N LEU A 69 3.51 12.05 -5.97
CA LEU A 69 3.62 10.60 -5.97
C LEU A 69 2.42 9.97 -5.27
N VAL A 70 1.90 8.88 -5.83
CA VAL A 70 0.96 7.96 -5.19
C VAL A 70 1.70 6.70 -4.76
N VAL A 71 1.45 6.23 -3.55
CA VAL A 71 1.93 4.91 -3.09
C VAL A 71 0.72 4.08 -2.68
N LEU A 72 0.35 3.10 -3.52
CA LEU A 72 -0.64 2.10 -3.15
C LEU A 72 0.06 1.04 -2.30
N TYR A 73 -0.09 1.16 -1.00
CA TYR A 73 0.51 0.23 -0.05
C TYR A 73 -0.59 -0.62 0.57
N GLU A 74 -0.74 -1.85 0.04
CA GLU A 74 -1.83 -2.74 0.44
C GLU A 74 -1.69 -3.16 1.90
N ASP A 75 -2.82 -3.15 2.60
CA ASP A 75 -2.87 -3.52 4.02
C ASP A 75 -2.87 -5.05 4.19
N ASN A 76 -1.69 -5.64 4.13
CA ASN A 76 -1.50 -7.08 4.29
C ASN A 76 -1.73 -7.57 5.74
N PHE A 77 -1.86 -6.68 6.70
CA PHE A 77 -2.11 -7.01 8.10
C PHE A 77 -3.60 -7.12 8.44
N ASN A 78 -4.47 -6.58 7.58
CA ASN A 78 -5.90 -6.72 7.73
C ASN A 78 -6.36 -8.00 7.01
N TYR A 79 -6.88 -8.99 7.77
CA TYR A 79 -7.33 -10.24 7.18
C TYR A 79 -8.48 -10.05 6.17
N LEU A 80 -9.29 -9.01 6.33
CA LEU A 80 -10.39 -8.68 5.40
C LEU A 80 -9.83 -8.38 4.01
N SER A 81 -8.73 -7.65 3.91
CA SER A 81 -8.13 -7.29 2.64
C SER A 81 -7.61 -8.50 1.85
N LYS A 82 -7.41 -9.63 2.50
CA LYS A 82 -6.99 -10.89 1.86
C LYS A 82 -8.13 -11.74 1.32
N MET A 83 -9.37 -11.40 1.64
CA MET A 83 -10.53 -12.20 1.26
C MET A 83 -11.08 -11.87 -0.13
N CYS A 84 -10.71 -10.73 -0.71
CA CYS A 84 -11.29 -10.20 -1.96
C CYS A 84 -10.21 -9.81 -2.98
N LEU A 85 -9.20 -10.69 -3.18
CA LEU A 85 -7.97 -10.37 -3.94
C LEU A 85 -8.24 -9.91 -5.38
N SER A 86 -9.13 -10.58 -6.13
CA SER A 86 -9.41 -10.21 -7.52
C SER A 86 -10.00 -8.81 -7.61
N ARG A 87 -10.97 -8.49 -6.76
CA ARG A 87 -11.60 -7.17 -6.77
C ARG A 87 -10.68 -6.07 -6.25
N MET A 88 -9.80 -6.40 -5.31
CA MET A 88 -8.75 -5.49 -4.84
C MET A 88 -7.75 -5.17 -5.96
N ARG A 89 -7.30 -6.19 -6.71
CA ARG A 89 -6.45 -6.00 -7.88
C ARG A 89 -7.12 -5.09 -8.91
N GLU A 90 -8.37 -5.37 -9.29
CA GLU A 90 -9.13 -4.52 -10.21
C GLU A 90 -9.17 -3.06 -9.74
N ALA A 91 -9.49 -2.83 -8.46
CA ALA A 91 -9.53 -1.48 -7.89
C ALA A 91 -8.15 -0.80 -7.93
N ALA A 92 -7.08 -1.52 -7.56
CA ALA A 92 -5.72 -1.01 -7.64
C ALA A 92 -5.34 -0.59 -9.07
N LEU A 93 -5.66 -1.42 -10.07
CA LEU A 93 -5.39 -1.11 -11.47
C LEU A 93 -6.16 0.12 -11.96
N VAL A 94 -7.42 0.28 -11.54
CA VAL A 94 -8.23 1.48 -11.85
C VAL A 94 -7.61 2.72 -11.19
N MET A 95 -7.18 2.63 -9.94
CA MET A 95 -6.54 3.75 -9.22
C MET A 95 -5.19 4.13 -9.85
N LEU A 96 -4.37 3.16 -10.25
CA LEU A 96 -3.10 3.41 -10.97
C LEU A 96 -3.35 4.08 -12.33
N ALA A 97 -4.32 3.58 -13.08
CA ALA A 97 -4.70 4.20 -14.36
C ALA A 97 -5.23 5.65 -14.15
N ALA A 98 -5.92 5.93 -13.06
CA ALA A 98 -6.34 7.28 -12.69
C ALA A 98 -5.11 8.15 -12.37
N ALA A 99 -4.18 7.71 -11.53
CA ALA A 99 -2.94 8.45 -11.26
C ALA A 99 -2.18 8.78 -12.55
N ARG A 100 -2.03 7.79 -13.44
CA ARG A 100 -1.39 7.98 -14.76
C ARG A 100 -2.11 9.02 -15.63
N ARG A 101 -3.46 8.99 -15.69
CA ARG A 101 -4.24 10.00 -16.44
C ARG A 101 -4.04 11.42 -15.92
N HIS A 102 -3.83 11.56 -14.61
CA HIS A 102 -3.53 12.83 -13.96
C HIS A 102 -2.03 13.21 -14.00
N GLY A 103 -1.20 12.42 -14.66
CA GLY A 103 0.24 12.68 -14.76
C GLY A 103 1.00 12.48 -13.43
N VAL A 104 0.41 11.75 -12.47
CA VAL A 104 1.01 11.48 -11.17
C VAL A 104 1.72 10.13 -11.22
N ARG A 105 2.97 10.12 -10.78
CA ARG A 105 3.76 8.90 -10.62
C ARG A 105 3.15 8.00 -9.57
N SER A 106 3.36 6.68 -9.68
CA SER A 106 2.82 5.75 -8.69
C SER A 106 3.74 4.56 -8.43
N TRP A 107 3.80 4.15 -7.16
CA TRP A 107 4.44 2.93 -6.69
C TRP A 107 3.41 2.04 -6.02
N VAL A 108 3.67 0.74 -6.01
CA VAL A 108 2.76 -0.25 -5.39
C VAL A 108 3.55 -1.17 -4.48
N CYS A 109 2.99 -1.50 -3.32
CA CYS A 109 3.47 -2.54 -2.43
C CYS A 109 2.29 -3.43 -2.03
N GLY A 110 2.47 -4.73 -2.02
CA GLY A 110 1.46 -5.68 -1.60
C GLY A 110 1.80 -7.12 -1.97
N ALA A 111 1.14 -8.07 -1.34
CA ALA A 111 1.36 -9.50 -1.59
C ALA A 111 1.07 -9.85 -3.06
N ASP A 112 -0.09 -9.44 -3.55
CA ASP A 112 -0.51 -9.72 -4.92
C ASP A 112 0.39 -9.03 -5.96
N ALA A 113 0.79 -7.79 -5.72
CA ALA A 113 1.72 -7.08 -6.58
C ALA A 113 3.13 -7.69 -6.57
N SER A 114 3.55 -8.26 -5.45
CA SER A 114 4.82 -9.00 -5.34
C SER A 114 4.82 -10.28 -6.17
N ASP A 115 3.71 -11.01 -6.16
CA ASP A 115 3.55 -12.26 -6.92
C ASP A 115 3.31 -12.00 -8.41
N HIS A 116 2.54 -10.94 -8.73
CA HIS A 116 2.09 -10.59 -10.08
C HIS A 116 2.36 -9.11 -10.41
N PRO A 117 3.62 -8.65 -10.55
CA PRO A 117 3.94 -7.24 -10.77
C PRO A 117 3.52 -6.71 -12.14
N GLU A 118 3.42 -7.58 -13.16
CA GLU A 118 3.16 -7.20 -14.55
C GLU A 118 1.87 -6.37 -14.71
N PRO A 119 0.69 -6.80 -14.21
CA PRO A 119 -0.54 -6.04 -14.33
C PRO A 119 -0.47 -4.63 -13.72
N TYR A 120 0.24 -4.48 -12.60
CA TYR A 120 0.39 -3.19 -11.93
C TYR A 120 1.29 -2.23 -12.71
N LEU A 121 2.41 -2.73 -13.25
CA LEU A 121 3.31 -1.97 -14.11
C LEU A 121 2.62 -1.58 -15.42
N ASP A 122 1.80 -2.47 -16.01
CA ASP A 122 1.02 -2.19 -17.21
C ASP A 122 -0.06 -1.12 -16.96
N ALA A 123 -0.67 -1.10 -15.79
CA ALA A 123 -1.65 -0.10 -15.39
C ALA A 123 -1.03 1.29 -15.15
N GLY A 124 0.28 1.37 -14.95
CA GLY A 124 1.00 2.64 -14.84
C GLY A 124 1.81 2.81 -13.58
N ALA A 125 1.94 1.77 -12.74
CA ALA A 125 2.92 1.82 -11.66
C ALA A 125 4.33 1.91 -12.25
N GLU A 126 5.16 2.79 -11.70
CA GLU A 126 6.58 2.89 -12.05
C GLU A 126 7.38 1.78 -11.40
N LEU A 127 7.07 1.49 -10.15
CA LEU A 127 7.74 0.49 -9.32
C LEU A 127 6.71 -0.37 -8.59
N VAL A 128 7.06 -1.66 -8.41
CA VAL A 128 6.46 -2.53 -7.42
C VAL A 128 7.51 -2.81 -6.35
N LEU A 129 7.20 -2.48 -5.09
CA LEU A 129 7.99 -2.83 -3.93
C LEU A 129 7.68 -4.30 -3.58
N HIS A 130 8.66 -5.16 -3.82
CA HIS A 130 8.51 -6.60 -3.71
C HIS A 130 8.77 -7.10 -2.28
N GLY A 131 7.82 -7.82 -1.72
CA GLY A 131 7.91 -8.34 -0.37
C GLY A 131 7.59 -7.30 0.70
N GLU A 132 8.42 -7.22 1.73
CA GLU A 132 8.33 -6.24 2.81
C GLU A 132 8.80 -4.87 2.31
N GLY A 133 7.88 -3.93 2.16
CA GLY A 133 8.13 -2.68 1.46
C GLY A 133 8.73 -1.56 2.31
N ASP A 134 8.72 -1.65 3.65
CA ASP A 134 9.06 -0.52 4.53
C ASP A 134 10.48 -0.01 4.33
N GLU A 135 11.48 -0.90 4.36
CA GLU A 135 12.88 -0.52 4.14
C GLU A 135 13.16 -0.16 2.67
N THR A 136 12.49 -0.83 1.72
CA THR A 136 12.61 -0.50 0.30
C THR A 136 12.08 0.92 0.03
N LEU A 137 10.94 1.27 0.64
CA LEU A 137 10.40 2.62 0.61
C LEU A 137 11.38 3.63 1.21
N ALA A 138 11.94 3.32 2.38
CA ALA A 138 12.92 4.19 3.04
C ALA A 138 14.16 4.43 2.17
N ASP A 139 14.67 3.40 1.50
CA ASP A 139 15.84 3.51 0.61
C ASP A 139 15.54 4.35 -0.64
N LEU A 140 14.35 4.18 -1.25
CA LEU A 140 13.90 5.03 -2.35
C LEU A 140 13.82 6.51 -1.93
N LEU A 141 13.26 6.77 -0.76
CA LEU A 141 13.11 8.14 -0.24
C LEU A 141 14.45 8.77 0.14
N LYS A 142 15.40 8.01 0.68
CA LYS A 142 16.79 8.48 0.93
C LYS A 142 17.49 8.93 -0.35
N ARG A 143 17.19 8.30 -1.49
CA ARG A 143 17.72 8.64 -2.81
C ARG A 143 16.89 9.71 -3.53
N ASN A 144 15.85 10.26 -2.90
CA ASN A 144 14.91 11.22 -3.48
C ASN A 144 14.19 10.72 -4.75
N ALA A 145 13.99 9.40 -4.86
CA ALA A 145 13.28 8.78 -5.97
C ALA A 145 11.82 9.26 -6.11
N ASP A 146 11.24 9.79 -5.03
CA ASP A 146 9.92 10.44 -5.02
C ASP A 146 9.89 11.75 -5.82
N ALA A 147 10.99 12.49 -5.84
CA ALA A 147 11.09 13.75 -6.58
C ALA A 147 11.36 13.54 -8.07
N ALA A 148 12.23 12.57 -8.42
CA ALA A 148 12.53 12.20 -9.79
C ALA A 148 12.86 10.70 -9.89
N PRO A 149 12.57 10.04 -11.04
CA PRO A 149 13.02 8.66 -11.26
C PRO A 149 14.54 8.54 -11.15
N LEU A 150 15.01 7.45 -10.56
CA LEU A 150 16.41 7.07 -10.57
C LEU A 150 16.77 6.42 -11.92
N ASP A 151 18.05 6.33 -12.23
CA ASP A 151 18.48 5.56 -13.38
C ASP A 151 18.46 4.03 -13.12
N ALA A 152 18.71 3.24 -14.15
CA ALA A 152 18.62 1.78 -14.06
C ALA A 152 19.68 1.18 -13.13
N GLU A 153 20.88 1.79 -13.05
CA GLU A 153 21.96 1.33 -12.19
C GLU A 153 21.62 1.61 -10.72
N GLU A 154 21.10 2.80 -10.42
CA GLU A 154 20.66 3.21 -9.08
C GLU A 154 19.54 2.32 -8.58
N TYR A 155 18.52 2.03 -9.41
CA TYR A 155 17.46 1.08 -9.05
C TYR A 155 18.02 -0.33 -8.82
N GLY A 156 19.01 -0.76 -9.58
CA GLY A 156 19.66 -2.06 -9.43
C GLY A 156 20.35 -2.25 -8.07
N GLN A 157 20.73 -1.16 -7.41
CA GLN A 157 21.33 -1.18 -6.07
C GLN A 157 20.31 -1.25 -4.92
N ILE A 158 19.00 -1.11 -5.21
CA ILE A 158 17.95 -1.17 -4.19
C ILE A 158 17.34 -2.56 -4.21
N ALA A 159 17.42 -3.30 -3.11
CA ALA A 159 16.77 -4.60 -2.97
C ALA A 159 15.25 -4.46 -2.85
N GLY A 160 14.51 -5.44 -3.35
CA GLY A 160 13.07 -5.52 -3.21
C GLY A 160 12.27 -4.66 -4.20
N LEU A 161 12.75 -4.54 -5.45
CA LEU A 161 12.03 -3.84 -6.51
C LEU A 161 11.67 -4.77 -7.68
N CYS A 162 10.49 -4.52 -8.29
CA CYS A 162 10.18 -4.93 -9.64
C CYS A 162 9.89 -3.69 -10.47
N LEU A 163 10.50 -3.58 -11.63
CA LEU A 163 10.35 -2.44 -12.54
C LEU A 163 10.47 -2.90 -14.00
N ARG A 164 10.06 -2.01 -14.89
CA ARG A 164 10.17 -2.24 -16.33
C ARG A 164 11.06 -1.15 -16.94
N PRO A 165 12.25 -1.50 -17.47
CA PRO A 165 13.18 -0.50 -18.02
C PRO A 165 12.67 0.23 -19.27
N GLY A 166 11.53 -0.18 -19.81
CA GLY A 166 10.87 0.42 -20.97
C GLY A 166 9.51 -0.21 -21.19
N SER A 167 8.61 0.46 -21.90
CA SER A 167 7.18 0.12 -21.99
C SER A 167 6.88 -1.29 -22.50
N LYS A 168 7.80 -1.93 -23.23
CA LYS A 168 7.67 -3.30 -23.76
C LYS A 168 8.76 -4.25 -23.25
N ALA A 169 9.61 -3.80 -22.33
CA ALA A 169 10.67 -4.63 -21.77
C ALA A 169 10.09 -5.65 -20.79
N ALA A 170 10.79 -6.76 -20.59
CA ALA A 170 10.49 -7.70 -19.51
C ALA A 170 10.62 -7.03 -18.16
N VAL A 171 9.85 -7.50 -17.18
CA VAL A 171 9.97 -7.06 -15.79
C VAL A 171 11.31 -7.50 -15.22
N VAL A 172 12.06 -6.54 -14.71
CA VAL A 172 13.31 -6.78 -13.99
C VAL A 172 13.00 -6.79 -12.50
N ARG A 173 13.59 -7.75 -11.78
CA ARG A 173 13.52 -7.88 -10.33
C ARG A 173 14.91 -7.67 -9.74
N THR A 174 15.03 -6.76 -8.80
CA THR A 174 16.26 -6.61 -8.02
C THR A 174 16.37 -7.72 -6.98
N PRO A 175 17.51 -7.89 -6.30
CA PRO A 175 17.65 -8.90 -5.26
C PRO A 175 16.55 -8.77 -4.20
N ARG A 176 16.04 -9.91 -3.71
CA ARG A 176 15.04 -9.91 -2.66
C ARG A 176 15.60 -9.24 -1.39
N ARG A 177 14.80 -8.38 -0.77
CA ARG A 177 15.16 -7.80 0.53
C ARG A 177 14.97 -8.86 1.63
N ALA A 178 15.88 -8.86 2.59
CA ALA A 178 15.70 -9.64 3.82
C ALA A 178 14.51 -9.08 4.62
N VAL A 179 13.83 -9.94 5.38
CA VAL A 179 12.75 -9.51 6.27
C VAL A 179 13.29 -8.62 7.39
N LEU A 180 12.51 -7.61 7.76
CA LEU A 180 12.84 -6.71 8.86
C LEU A 180 12.80 -7.47 10.20
N ARG A 181 13.94 -7.53 10.89
CA ARG A 181 14.05 -8.26 12.16
C ARG A 181 13.71 -7.39 13.37
N ASP A 182 14.04 -6.13 13.30
CA ASP A 182 13.77 -5.16 14.36
C ASP A 182 12.54 -4.32 13.98
N LEU A 183 11.36 -4.77 14.42
CA LEU A 183 10.11 -4.07 14.16
C LEU A 183 9.98 -2.78 14.98
N ASP A 184 10.70 -2.68 16.09
CA ASP A 184 10.68 -1.49 16.97
C ASP A 184 11.43 -0.31 16.34
N ALA A 185 12.26 -0.57 15.32
CA ALA A 185 12.90 0.48 14.52
C ALA A 185 11.90 1.22 13.59
N LEU A 186 10.73 0.66 13.34
CA LEU A 186 9.68 1.32 12.55
C LEU A 186 9.05 2.47 13.35
N PRO A 187 8.70 3.58 12.68
CA PRO A 187 7.96 4.65 13.33
C PRO A 187 6.56 4.19 13.72
N TRP A 188 5.99 4.83 14.74
CA TRP A 188 4.58 4.62 15.09
C TRP A 188 3.67 4.91 13.88
N PRO A 189 2.61 4.09 13.67
CA PRO A 189 1.69 4.31 12.57
C PRO A 189 1.09 5.72 12.58
N ALA A 190 0.90 6.30 11.43
CA ALA A 190 0.36 7.65 11.27
C ALA A 190 -1.17 7.69 11.47
N TRP A 191 -1.61 7.39 12.67
CA TRP A 191 -3.03 7.32 13.07
C TRP A 191 -3.79 8.62 12.83
N ASP A 192 -3.11 9.74 12.91
CA ASP A 192 -3.65 11.07 12.66
C ASP A 192 -4.16 11.28 11.23
N LEU A 193 -3.74 10.42 10.28
CA LEU A 193 -4.25 10.42 8.90
C LEU A 193 -5.61 9.72 8.76
N CYS A 194 -6.02 8.91 9.74
CA CYS A 194 -7.28 8.16 9.69
C CYS A 194 -8.41 8.93 10.39
N ASP A 195 -9.61 8.93 9.81
CA ASP A 195 -10.82 9.39 10.52
C ASP A 195 -11.30 8.33 11.54
N ILE A 196 -10.55 8.21 12.66
CA ILE A 196 -10.83 7.25 13.73
C ILE A 196 -12.23 7.44 14.31
N ASP A 197 -12.74 8.66 14.32
CA ASP A 197 -14.08 8.93 14.83
C ASP A 197 -15.16 8.37 13.89
N HIS A 198 -14.92 8.36 12.58
CA HIS A 198 -15.81 7.68 11.62
C HIS A 198 -15.84 6.16 11.88
N TYR A 199 -14.67 5.52 12.03
CA TYR A 199 -14.58 4.10 12.40
C TYR A 199 -15.31 3.82 13.72
N ARG A 200 -15.09 4.66 14.75
CA ARG A 200 -15.75 4.53 16.05
C ARG A 200 -17.27 4.61 15.92
N ARG A 201 -17.81 5.58 15.18
CA ARG A 201 -19.25 5.73 14.95
C ARG A 201 -19.85 4.50 14.26
N LEU A 202 -19.18 3.94 13.25
CA LEU A 202 -19.64 2.72 12.56
C LEU A 202 -19.67 1.51 13.51
N TRP A 203 -18.58 1.29 14.25
CA TRP A 203 -18.51 0.20 15.21
C TRP A 203 -19.56 0.30 16.30
N LEU A 204 -19.73 1.47 16.92
CA LEU A 204 -20.74 1.69 17.97
C LEU A 204 -22.16 1.49 17.42
N ARG A 205 -22.44 1.96 16.21
CA ARG A 205 -23.75 1.83 15.57
C ARG A 205 -24.12 0.37 15.28
N HIS A 206 -23.17 -0.42 14.82
CA HIS A 206 -23.43 -1.80 14.36
C HIS A 206 -23.19 -2.85 15.43
N HIS A 207 -22.29 -2.61 16.39
CA HIS A 207 -21.84 -3.60 17.35
C HIS A 207 -21.91 -3.15 18.83
N GLY A 208 -22.31 -1.92 19.13
CA GLY A 208 -22.37 -1.39 20.48
C GLY A 208 -21.00 -1.24 21.17
N ARG A 209 -19.90 -1.49 20.46
CA ARG A 209 -18.52 -1.37 20.95
C ARG A 209 -17.61 -0.84 19.86
N PHE A 210 -16.47 -0.30 20.23
CA PHE A 210 -15.42 0.10 19.30
C PHE A 210 -14.28 -0.94 19.28
N SER A 211 -13.74 -1.22 18.11
CA SER A 211 -12.59 -2.10 17.92
C SER A 211 -11.59 -1.48 16.93
N LEU A 212 -10.31 -1.63 17.21
CA LEU A 212 -9.21 -1.31 16.30
C LEU A 212 -8.33 -2.55 16.09
N ASN A 213 -7.70 -2.62 14.93
CA ASN A 213 -6.65 -3.60 14.66
C ASN A 213 -5.30 -3.12 15.21
N LEU A 214 -4.49 -4.06 15.62
CA LEU A 214 -3.10 -3.86 16.02
C LEU A 214 -2.26 -5.03 15.51
N VAL A 215 -1.05 -4.75 15.07
CA VAL A 215 -0.08 -5.74 14.62
C VAL A 215 1.16 -5.65 15.49
N SER A 216 1.41 -6.70 16.27
CA SER A 216 2.57 -6.78 17.19
C SER A 216 3.69 -7.69 16.67
N THR A 217 3.44 -8.47 15.62
CA THR A 217 4.42 -9.39 15.01
C THR A 217 4.24 -9.47 13.52
N ARG A 218 5.30 -9.84 12.79
CA ARG A 218 5.27 -10.14 11.36
C ARG A 218 5.87 -11.51 11.11
N GLY A 219 5.38 -12.18 10.04
CA GLY A 219 5.84 -13.51 9.66
C GLY A 219 5.26 -14.63 10.49
N CYS A 220 5.67 -15.85 10.16
CA CYS A 220 5.27 -17.07 10.86
C CYS A 220 6.42 -18.09 10.80
N PRO A 221 6.84 -18.69 11.92
CA PRO A 221 7.95 -19.64 11.93
C PRO A 221 7.59 -20.99 11.30
N PHE A 222 6.32 -21.22 10.98
CA PHE A 222 5.85 -22.51 10.44
C PHE A 222 5.74 -22.49 8.92
N HIS A 223 6.05 -23.62 8.29
CA HIS A 223 5.97 -23.83 6.84
C HIS A 223 4.82 -24.79 6.49
N CYS A 224 3.58 -24.42 6.83
CA CYS A 224 2.41 -25.26 6.57
C CYS A 224 2.12 -25.33 5.07
N ASN A 225 1.94 -26.54 4.54
CA ASN A 225 1.72 -26.75 3.10
C ASN A 225 0.42 -26.15 2.56
N TRP A 226 -0.58 -25.93 3.42
CA TRP A 226 -1.88 -25.35 3.06
C TRP A 226 -1.97 -23.82 3.30
N CYS A 227 -0.96 -23.25 3.91
CA CYS A 227 -0.95 -21.83 4.26
C CYS A 227 -0.55 -21.00 3.05
N ALA A 228 -1.34 -19.98 2.74
CA ALA A 228 -0.88 -18.91 1.88
C ALA A 228 0.29 -18.22 2.60
N LYS A 229 1.52 -18.60 2.23
CA LYS A 229 2.73 -18.07 2.88
C LYS A 229 2.66 -16.55 2.90
N PRO A 230 2.75 -15.93 4.07
CA PRO A 230 2.88 -14.49 4.12
C PRO A 230 4.17 -14.07 3.41
N ILE A 231 4.13 -12.92 2.78
CA ILE A 231 5.33 -12.31 2.15
C ILE A 231 6.42 -11.97 3.17
N TRP A 232 6.09 -12.05 4.42
CA TRP A 232 6.89 -11.71 5.60
C TRP A 232 7.68 -12.90 6.16
N GLY A 233 8.44 -13.57 5.40
CA GLY A 233 9.35 -14.63 5.89
C GLY A 233 8.82 -16.06 5.79
#